data_94e730356810150f0c5fc97436e5dd4a
#
_entry.id   94e730356810150f0c5fc97436e5dd4a
#
_cell.length_a   1.000
_cell.length_b   1.000
_cell.length_c   1.000
_cell.angle_alpha   90.00
_cell.angle_beta   90.00
_cell.angle_gamma   90.00
#
_symmetry.space_group_name_H-M   'P 1'
#
loop_
_entity.id
_entity.type
_entity.pdbx_description
1 polymer ?
#
loop_
_entity_poly.entity_id
_entity_poly.type
_entity_poly.pdbx_seq_one_letter_code
_entity_poly.pdbx_strand_id
1 'polypeptide(L)'
;SRGLGDVYKRQVVYLYVDDPVAKHTFLESAKAKGYDVLVMDGQLDNHYMGWYESKHEKERFVRVDSDVIDKLIQKEEQLKMSLTEAQQELLRPVFESQMPTDEKIHYQIAFEAMSPDQAPVVITQNEFMRRMKEMARTSGGGMSQFYGQMPDNFTIAVNGNHPVVIDILNDVEKSYGDKLKSVTKKIDAAVAEQARFDEVTKEKKEADLSDEEKKMREELSGKVIALRDERNARLREIGSQNRLVRQIIDLALLTNGMLKGKHLTDFIQRSISLIEK
;
A
#
# COMPACT_ATOMS: atom_id res chain seq x y z
N SER A 1 -34.96 2.97 -2.02
CA SER A 1 -33.96 1.92 -2.05
C SER A 1 -32.63 2.57 -2.42
N ARG A 2 -31.68 2.64 -1.49
CA ARG A 2 -30.32 3.01 -1.82
C ARG A 2 -29.73 1.81 -2.54
N GLY A 3 -29.47 1.98 -3.85
CA GLY A 3 -29.20 0.89 -4.77
C GLY A 3 -27.88 0.17 -4.48
N LEU A 4 -27.75 -1.00 -5.09
CA LEU A 4 -26.55 -1.86 -5.10
C LEU A 4 -25.29 -1.18 -5.68
N GLY A 5 -25.40 0.05 -6.18
CA GLY A 5 -24.31 0.84 -6.70
C GLY A 5 -24.39 2.30 -6.28
N ASP A 6 -23.25 2.94 -6.11
CA ASP A 6 -23.13 4.37 -5.85
C ASP A 6 -22.58 5.09 -7.09
N VAL A 7 -22.99 6.33 -7.33
CA VAL A 7 -22.63 7.09 -8.54
C VAL A 7 -21.44 7.98 -8.22
N TYR A 8 -20.28 7.66 -8.78
CA TYR A 8 -19.09 8.50 -8.73
C TYR A 8 -18.71 9.00 -10.13
N LYS A 9 -18.61 10.32 -10.31
CA LYS A 9 -18.27 10.94 -11.61
C LYS A 9 -19.02 10.34 -12.80
N ARG A 10 -20.31 9.98 -12.61
CA ARG A 10 -21.17 9.28 -13.57
C ARG A 10 -20.82 7.81 -13.82
N GLN A 11 -19.99 7.18 -12.96
CA GLN A 11 -19.81 5.72 -12.95
C GLN A 11 -20.56 5.10 -11.77
N VAL A 12 -21.21 3.96 -12.02
CA VAL A 12 -21.82 3.12 -10.98
C VAL A 12 -20.81 2.04 -10.56
N VAL A 13 -20.58 1.92 -9.26
CA VAL A 13 -19.69 0.90 -8.69
C VAL A 13 -20.52 -0.12 -7.92
N TYR A 14 -20.47 -1.38 -8.35
CA TYR A 14 -21.06 -2.52 -7.65
C TYR A 14 -20.00 -3.15 -6.77
N LEU A 15 -20.14 -3.02 -5.45
CA LEU A 15 -19.27 -3.73 -4.51
C LEU A 15 -19.67 -5.19 -4.44
N TYR A 16 -18.68 -6.09 -4.42
CA TYR A 16 -18.91 -7.50 -4.26
C TYR A 16 -17.88 -8.19 -3.37
N VAL A 17 -18.23 -9.38 -2.90
CA VAL A 17 -17.37 -10.29 -2.15
C VAL A 17 -17.49 -11.68 -2.73
N ASP A 18 -16.37 -12.38 -2.88
CA ASP A 18 -16.28 -13.76 -3.36
C ASP A 18 -16.31 -14.78 -2.22
N ASP A 19 -15.79 -14.45 -1.06
CA ASP A 19 -15.83 -15.25 0.16
C ASP A 19 -16.19 -14.35 1.36
N PRO A 20 -17.48 -14.32 1.75
CA PRO A 20 -17.94 -13.49 2.87
C PRO A 20 -17.30 -13.84 4.21
N VAL A 21 -16.84 -15.07 4.39
CA VAL A 21 -16.21 -15.53 5.65
C VAL A 21 -14.75 -15.07 5.69
N ALA A 22 -13.98 -15.38 4.66
CA ALA A 22 -12.57 -14.99 4.58
C ALA A 22 -12.39 -13.46 4.55
N LYS A 23 -13.35 -12.72 3.97
CA LYS A 23 -13.32 -11.26 3.80
C LYS A 23 -14.29 -10.51 4.72
N HIS A 24 -14.65 -11.13 5.83
CA HIS A 24 -15.64 -10.60 6.76
C HIS A 24 -15.33 -9.16 7.20
N THR A 25 -14.08 -8.86 7.53
CA THR A 25 -13.65 -7.52 7.97
C THR A 25 -13.92 -6.43 6.92
N PHE A 26 -13.64 -6.73 5.65
CA PHE A 26 -13.91 -5.80 4.54
C PHE A 26 -15.40 -5.65 4.29
N LEU A 27 -16.15 -6.75 4.36
CA LEU A 27 -17.60 -6.77 4.21
C LEU A 27 -18.27 -5.91 5.29
N GLU A 28 -17.88 -6.06 6.56
CA GLU A 28 -18.42 -5.24 7.65
C GLU A 28 -18.03 -3.77 7.54
N SER A 29 -16.81 -3.47 7.07
CA SER A 29 -16.39 -2.09 6.79
C SER A 29 -17.26 -1.44 5.70
N ALA A 30 -17.63 -2.19 4.66
CA ALA A 30 -18.52 -1.70 3.61
C ALA A 30 -19.95 -1.47 4.13
N LYS A 31 -20.48 -2.42 4.91
CA LYS A 31 -21.81 -2.31 5.53
C LYS A 31 -21.89 -1.15 6.53
N ALA A 32 -20.85 -0.93 7.33
CA ALA A 32 -20.77 0.20 8.27
C ALA A 32 -20.83 1.56 7.56
N LYS A 33 -20.38 1.63 6.31
CA LYS A 33 -20.53 2.82 5.44
C LYS A 33 -21.90 2.91 4.76
N GLY A 34 -22.79 1.92 4.99
CA GLY A 34 -24.14 1.85 4.44
C GLY A 34 -24.17 1.35 2.99
N TYR A 35 -23.14 0.62 2.55
CA TYR A 35 -23.10 0.02 1.21
C TYR A 35 -23.69 -1.39 1.21
N ASP A 36 -24.46 -1.69 0.17
CA ASP A 36 -24.85 -3.06 -0.16
C ASP A 36 -23.71 -3.75 -0.91
N VAL A 37 -23.48 -5.04 -0.60
CA VAL A 37 -22.42 -5.84 -1.19
C VAL A 37 -23.01 -7.10 -1.80
N LEU A 38 -22.72 -7.34 -3.08
CA LEU A 38 -23.11 -8.56 -3.79
C LEU A 38 -22.23 -9.73 -3.36
N VAL A 39 -22.79 -10.91 -3.24
CA VAL A 39 -22.03 -12.16 -3.11
C VAL A 39 -21.85 -12.75 -4.51
N MET A 40 -20.60 -12.89 -4.94
CA MET A 40 -20.18 -13.36 -6.26
C MET A 40 -19.15 -14.48 -6.05
N ASP A 41 -19.65 -15.68 -5.68
CA ASP A 41 -18.86 -16.86 -5.32
C ASP A 41 -18.89 -17.97 -6.39
N GLY A 42 -19.56 -17.70 -7.51
CA GLY A 42 -19.69 -18.62 -8.62
C GLY A 42 -18.47 -18.62 -9.55
N GLN A 43 -18.13 -19.77 -10.10
CA GLN A 43 -17.00 -19.92 -11.03
C GLN A 43 -17.12 -19.06 -12.30
N LEU A 44 -18.34 -18.73 -12.72
CA LEU A 44 -18.61 -17.93 -13.92
C LEU A 44 -18.73 -16.42 -13.64
N ASP A 45 -18.74 -16.00 -12.37
CA ASP A 45 -19.02 -14.61 -12.00
C ASP A 45 -17.99 -13.64 -12.58
N ASN A 46 -16.72 -14.01 -12.60
CA ASN A 46 -15.68 -13.17 -13.24
C ASN A 46 -15.93 -12.97 -14.74
N HIS A 47 -16.42 -14.00 -15.44
CA HIS A 47 -16.76 -13.90 -16.86
C HIS A 47 -18.02 -13.04 -17.05
N TYR A 48 -19.02 -13.22 -16.18
CA TYR A 48 -20.24 -12.41 -16.19
C TYR A 48 -19.93 -10.93 -15.95
N MET A 49 -19.15 -10.61 -14.92
CA MET A 49 -18.75 -9.25 -14.63
C MET A 49 -18.01 -8.60 -15.80
N GLY A 50 -17.05 -9.28 -16.40
CA GLY A 50 -16.33 -8.79 -17.58
C GLY A 50 -17.24 -8.58 -18.78
N TRP A 51 -18.17 -9.50 -19.03
CA TRP A 51 -19.17 -9.35 -20.08
C TRP A 51 -20.10 -8.16 -19.81
N TYR A 52 -20.61 -8.03 -18.59
CA TYR A 52 -21.49 -6.93 -18.18
C TYR A 52 -20.83 -5.57 -18.33
N GLU A 53 -19.62 -5.42 -17.79
CA GLU A 53 -18.81 -4.19 -17.88
C GLU A 53 -18.52 -3.80 -19.34
N SER A 54 -18.32 -4.77 -20.23
CA SER A 54 -18.14 -4.51 -21.67
C SER A 54 -19.36 -3.93 -22.38
N LYS A 55 -20.56 -4.14 -21.82
CA LYS A 55 -21.83 -3.61 -22.33
C LYS A 55 -22.26 -2.32 -21.64
N HIS A 56 -21.75 -2.08 -20.44
CA HIS A 56 -22.11 -0.97 -19.56
C HIS A 56 -20.86 -0.20 -19.15
N GLU A 57 -20.27 0.58 -20.07
CA GLU A 57 -18.98 1.27 -19.89
C GLU A 57 -18.89 2.19 -18.65
N LYS A 58 -20.06 2.59 -18.09
CA LYS A 58 -20.15 3.44 -16.89
C LYS A 58 -20.39 2.64 -15.60
N GLU A 59 -20.38 1.34 -15.68
CA GLU A 59 -20.66 0.45 -14.55
C GLU A 59 -19.49 -0.51 -14.37
N ARG A 60 -19.10 -0.75 -13.12
CA ARG A 60 -18.00 -1.67 -12.81
C ARG A 60 -18.24 -2.41 -11.52
N PHE A 61 -17.71 -3.61 -11.45
CA PHE A 61 -17.67 -4.41 -10.23
C PHE A 61 -16.31 -4.23 -9.56
N VAL A 62 -16.33 -4.03 -8.23
CA VAL A 62 -15.12 -3.85 -7.42
C VAL A 62 -15.24 -4.71 -6.17
N ARG A 63 -14.27 -5.59 -5.93
CA ARG A 63 -14.26 -6.43 -4.74
C ARG A 63 -13.91 -5.60 -3.52
N VAL A 64 -14.55 -5.90 -2.38
CA VAL A 64 -14.43 -5.11 -1.15
C VAL A 64 -13.01 -5.00 -0.60
N ASP A 65 -12.09 -5.87 -0.98
CA ASP A 65 -10.68 -5.88 -0.57
C ASP A 65 -9.71 -5.37 -1.66
N SER A 66 -10.24 -4.80 -2.76
CA SER A 66 -9.38 -4.31 -3.85
C SER A 66 -8.69 -2.98 -3.53
N ASP A 67 -9.23 -2.20 -2.62
CA ASP A 67 -8.64 -0.97 -2.06
C ASP A 67 -9.24 -0.69 -0.67
N VAL A 68 -8.74 0.33 0.02
CA VAL A 68 -9.37 0.80 1.27
C VAL A 68 -10.78 1.31 0.98
N ILE A 69 -11.71 1.06 1.91
CA ILE A 69 -13.15 1.31 1.68
C ILE A 69 -13.45 2.76 1.26
N ASP A 70 -12.68 3.73 1.76
CA ASP A 70 -12.86 5.14 1.44
C ASP A 70 -12.46 5.50 0.00
N LYS A 71 -11.72 4.62 -0.69
CA LYS A 71 -11.32 4.76 -2.10
C LYS A 71 -12.15 3.93 -3.07
N LEU A 72 -12.79 2.85 -2.59
CA LEU A 72 -13.64 2.00 -3.44
C LEU A 72 -14.79 2.81 -4.04
N ILE A 73 -15.40 3.68 -3.22
CA ILE A 73 -16.41 4.63 -3.63
C ILE A 73 -15.95 6.01 -3.18
N GLN A 74 -15.50 6.81 -4.12
CA GLN A 74 -15.00 8.15 -3.83
C GLN A 74 -16.16 9.08 -3.48
N LYS A 75 -16.15 9.61 -2.26
CA LYS A 75 -17.05 10.68 -1.80
C LYS A 75 -16.40 12.04 -2.02
N GLU A 76 -17.23 13.10 -2.07
CA GLU A 76 -16.76 14.48 -2.24
C GLU A 76 -15.87 14.94 -1.07
N GLU A 77 -16.12 14.44 0.15
CA GLU A 77 -15.30 14.72 1.33
C GLU A 77 -14.24 13.63 1.50
N GLN A 78 -13.00 13.99 1.17
CA GLN A 78 -11.85 13.14 1.47
C GLN A 78 -11.29 13.46 2.86
N LEU A 79 -11.00 12.42 3.64
CA LEU A 79 -10.33 12.56 4.91
C LEU A 79 -8.94 13.18 4.69
N LYS A 80 -8.58 14.14 5.55
CA LYS A 80 -7.26 14.76 5.50
C LYS A 80 -6.24 13.83 6.14
N MET A 81 -5.11 13.66 5.48
CA MET A 81 -3.96 12.92 6.00
C MET A 81 -3.33 13.68 7.18
N SER A 82 -3.14 13.01 8.31
CA SER A 82 -2.44 13.57 9.49
C SER A 82 -0.92 13.58 9.31
N LEU A 83 -0.37 12.64 8.53
CA LEU A 83 1.06 12.56 8.25
C LEU A 83 1.44 13.46 7.07
N THR A 84 2.50 14.24 7.23
CA THR A 84 3.14 14.96 6.11
C THR A 84 3.84 13.97 5.17
N GLU A 85 4.12 14.36 3.92
CA GLU A 85 4.87 13.54 2.97
C GLU A 85 6.24 13.12 3.52
N ALA A 86 6.95 14.03 4.19
CA ALA A 86 8.22 13.74 4.82
C ALA A 86 8.12 12.68 5.93
N GLN A 87 7.03 12.69 6.71
CA GLN A 87 6.77 11.69 7.75
C GLN A 87 6.40 10.32 7.13
N GLN A 88 5.65 10.31 6.03
CA GLN A 88 5.35 9.09 5.27
C GLN A 88 6.63 8.48 4.70
N GLU A 89 7.52 9.30 4.10
CA GLU A 89 8.82 8.83 3.62
C GLU A 89 9.72 8.27 4.74
N LEU A 90 9.61 8.83 5.94
CA LEU A 90 10.36 8.38 7.11
C LEU A 90 9.84 7.02 7.62
N LEU A 91 8.54 6.82 7.62
CA LEU A 91 7.90 5.59 8.07
C LEU A 91 7.99 4.44 7.04
N ARG A 92 8.06 4.73 5.75
CA ARG A 92 8.09 3.70 4.70
C ARG A 92 9.15 2.62 4.94
N PRO A 93 10.45 2.92 5.14
CA PRO A 93 11.47 1.90 5.41
C PRO A 93 11.23 1.14 6.71
N VAL A 94 10.58 1.78 7.69
CA VAL A 94 10.23 1.17 8.97
C VAL A 94 9.22 0.04 8.78
N PHE A 95 8.16 0.28 8.01
CA PHE A 95 7.16 -0.73 7.66
C PHE A 95 7.73 -1.80 6.72
N GLU A 96 8.49 -1.40 5.69
CA GLU A 96 9.17 -2.33 4.77
C GLU A 96 10.03 -3.35 5.50
N SER A 97 10.70 -2.96 6.59
CA SER A 97 11.60 -3.83 7.36
C SER A 97 10.92 -5.04 8.01
N GLN A 98 9.59 -5.01 8.12
CA GLN A 98 8.79 -6.06 8.74
C GLN A 98 7.98 -6.89 7.72
N MET A 99 8.10 -6.58 6.43
CA MET A 99 7.42 -7.34 5.39
C MET A 99 8.02 -8.73 5.24
N PRO A 100 7.18 -9.77 5.08
CA PRO A 100 7.67 -11.09 4.72
C PRO A 100 8.37 -11.05 3.36
N THR A 101 9.47 -11.80 3.25
CA THR A 101 10.14 -12.00 1.96
C THR A 101 9.57 -13.25 1.30
N ASP A 102 8.93 -13.08 0.13
CA ASP A 102 8.40 -14.17 -0.68
C ASP A 102 8.66 -13.84 -2.16
N GLU A 103 9.23 -14.78 -2.91
CA GLU A 103 9.52 -14.60 -4.34
C GLU A 103 8.26 -14.47 -5.20
N LYS A 104 7.12 -14.97 -4.69
CA LYS A 104 5.84 -14.98 -5.39
C LYS A 104 4.91 -13.83 -4.98
N ILE A 105 5.32 -13.01 -4.00
CA ILE A 105 4.51 -11.93 -3.46
C ILE A 105 5.33 -10.65 -3.38
N HIS A 106 4.83 -9.59 -4.00
CA HIS A 106 5.37 -8.24 -3.85
C HIS A 106 4.44 -7.40 -2.98
N TYR A 107 5.02 -6.77 -1.96
CA TYR A 107 4.32 -5.84 -1.08
C TYR A 107 4.73 -4.41 -1.39
N GLN A 108 3.75 -3.53 -1.57
CA GLN A 108 3.96 -2.09 -1.72
C GLN A 108 3.34 -1.37 -0.52
N ILE A 109 4.09 -0.50 0.13
CA ILE A 109 3.57 0.34 1.22
C ILE A 109 2.91 1.59 0.64
N ALA A 110 1.67 1.85 1.03
CA ALA A 110 0.95 3.09 0.78
C ALA A 110 0.44 3.68 2.09
N PHE A 111 0.51 5.00 2.24
CA PHE A 111 -0.12 5.69 3.37
C PHE A 111 -1.46 6.26 2.92
N GLU A 112 -2.51 5.96 3.71
CA GLU A 112 -3.87 6.31 3.37
C GLU A 112 -4.54 7.12 4.48
N ALA A 113 -5.33 8.12 4.07
CA ALA A 113 -6.15 8.90 5.00
C ALA A 113 -7.45 8.14 5.27
N MET A 114 -7.42 7.25 6.26
CA MET A 114 -8.57 6.48 6.71
C MET A 114 -9.12 7.05 8.01
N SER A 115 -10.32 6.64 8.43
CA SER A 115 -10.85 7.01 9.74
C SER A 115 -9.94 6.48 10.87
N PRO A 116 -9.71 7.25 11.96
CA PRO A 116 -8.84 6.83 13.06
C PRO A 116 -9.31 5.57 13.81
N ASP A 117 -10.58 5.21 13.70
CA ASP A 117 -11.20 4.01 14.29
C ASP A 117 -11.08 2.76 13.39
N GLN A 118 -10.65 2.91 12.15
CA GLN A 118 -10.36 1.79 11.26
C GLN A 118 -9.01 1.16 11.61
N ALA A 119 -8.74 -0.04 11.05
CA ALA A 119 -7.49 -0.75 11.29
C ALA A 119 -6.25 0.11 10.97
N PRO A 120 -5.15 -0.01 11.75
CA PRO A 120 -3.91 0.73 11.49
C PRO A 120 -3.23 0.31 10.19
N VAL A 121 -3.44 -0.94 9.75
CA VAL A 121 -2.92 -1.48 8.50
C VAL A 121 -3.99 -2.36 7.86
N VAL A 122 -4.19 -2.18 6.56
CA VAL A 122 -5.09 -2.99 5.72
C VAL A 122 -4.29 -3.52 4.53
N ILE A 123 -4.49 -4.78 4.16
CA ILE A 123 -3.87 -5.38 2.97
C ILE A 123 -4.90 -5.45 1.86
N THR A 124 -4.60 -4.84 0.73
CA THR A 124 -5.48 -4.81 -0.44
C THR A 124 -4.80 -5.40 -1.66
N GLN A 125 -5.59 -5.87 -2.63
CA GLN A 125 -5.10 -6.46 -3.87
C GLN A 125 -5.80 -5.84 -5.07
N ASN A 126 -5.02 -5.28 -6.00
CA ASN A 126 -5.56 -4.63 -7.20
C ASN A 126 -6.52 -5.55 -7.98
N GLU A 127 -7.73 -5.05 -8.22
CA GLU A 127 -8.83 -5.79 -8.85
C GLU A 127 -8.47 -6.32 -10.25
N PHE A 128 -7.88 -5.47 -11.09
CA PHE A 128 -7.56 -5.84 -12.46
C PHE A 128 -6.55 -6.99 -12.51
N MET A 129 -5.43 -6.87 -11.78
CA MET A 129 -4.38 -7.90 -11.77
C MET A 129 -4.89 -9.21 -11.20
N ARG A 130 -5.71 -9.16 -10.17
CA ARG A 130 -6.33 -10.34 -9.57
C ARG A 130 -7.24 -11.07 -10.57
N ARG A 131 -8.18 -10.35 -11.21
CA ARG A 131 -9.09 -10.93 -12.21
C ARG A 131 -8.34 -11.53 -13.38
N MET A 132 -7.32 -10.84 -13.89
CA MET A 132 -6.49 -11.35 -14.99
C MET A 132 -5.82 -12.68 -14.62
N LYS A 133 -5.31 -12.82 -13.40
CA LYS A 133 -4.74 -14.07 -12.91
C LYS A 133 -5.77 -15.18 -12.77
N GLU A 134 -6.91 -14.88 -12.21
CA GLU A 134 -8.00 -15.88 -12.05
C GLU A 134 -8.52 -16.35 -13.40
N MET A 135 -8.73 -15.44 -14.35
CA MET A 135 -9.11 -15.80 -15.71
C MET A 135 -8.03 -16.64 -16.42
N ALA A 136 -6.76 -16.32 -16.20
CA ALA A 136 -5.64 -17.08 -16.75
C ALA A 136 -5.59 -18.52 -16.21
N ARG A 137 -5.97 -18.75 -14.96
CA ARG A 137 -6.03 -20.09 -14.35
C ARG A 137 -7.14 -20.96 -14.97
N THR A 138 -8.24 -20.35 -15.39
CA THR A 138 -9.42 -21.06 -15.92
C THR A 138 -9.39 -21.22 -17.44
N SER A 139 -8.73 -20.33 -18.18
CA SER A 139 -8.87 -20.26 -19.65
C SER A 139 -7.90 -21.12 -20.45
N GLY A 140 -6.79 -21.62 -19.87
CA GLY A 140 -5.75 -22.37 -20.60
C GLY A 140 -5.21 -21.63 -21.85
N GLY A 141 -3.91 -21.66 -22.13
CA GLY A 141 -3.30 -21.00 -23.29
C GLY A 141 -2.17 -20.05 -22.93
N GLY A 142 -1.64 -19.30 -23.90
CA GLY A 142 -0.47 -18.42 -23.71
C GLY A 142 -0.63 -17.34 -22.64
N MET A 143 -1.85 -16.79 -22.44
CA MET A 143 -2.18 -15.86 -21.38
C MET A 143 -2.04 -16.48 -19.99
N SER A 144 -2.42 -17.75 -19.83
CA SER A 144 -2.26 -18.51 -18.58
C SER A 144 -0.79 -18.61 -18.16
N GLN A 145 0.10 -18.83 -19.12
CA GLN A 145 1.52 -18.97 -18.86
C GLN A 145 2.16 -17.62 -18.44
N PHE A 146 1.72 -16.52 -19.04
CA PHE A 146 2.23 -15.18 -18.73
C PHE A 146 1.74 -14.68 -17.36
N TYR A 147 0.43 -14.61 -17.14
CA TYR A 147 -0.14 -14.07 -15.90
C TYR A 147 -0.02 -15.05 -14.71
N GLY A 148 -0.03 -16.35 -14.96
CA GLY A 148 0.10 -17.37 -13.92
C GLY A 148 1.46 -17.42 -13.23
N GLN A 149 2.52 -16.91 -13.87
CA GLN A 149 3.87 -16.85 -13.31
C GLN A 149 4.20 -15.51 -12.67
N MET A 150 3.38 -14.46 -12.89
CA MET A 150 3.60 -13.17 -12.27
C MET A 150 3.41 -13.25 -10.75
N PRO A 151 4.25 -12.56 -9.95
CA PRO A 151 4.04 -12.48 -8.50
C PRO A 151 2.71 -11.81 -8.18
N ASP A 152 2.14 -12.15 -7.04
CA ASP A 152 0.99 -11.45 -6.51
C ASP A 152 1.43 -10.11 -5.95
N ASN A 153 0.71 -9.04 -6.30
CA ASN A 153 1.00 -7.70 -5.81
C ASN A 153 -0.06 -7.30 -4.78
N PHE A 154 0.39 -7.02 -3.56
CA PHE A 154 -0.44 -6.52 -2.49
C PHE A 154 0.00 -5.13 -2.06
N THR A 155 -0.97 -4.29 -1.74
CA THR A 155 -0.72 -2.98 -1.13
C THR A 155 -0.97 -3.08 0.37
N ILE A 156 0.04 -2.72 1.14
CA ILE A 156 -0.03 -2.53 2.58
C ILE A 156 -0.45 -1.08 2.83
N ALA A 157 -1.75 -0.87 2.98
CA ALA A 157 -2.32 0.44 3.24
C ALA A 157 -2.19 0.78 4.74
N VAL A 158 -1.29 1.69 5.06
CA VAL A 158 -1.05 2.18 6.43
C VAL A 158 -1.96 3.37 6.68
N ASN A 159 -2.80 3.29 7.71
CA ASN A 159 -3.70 4.36 8.10
C ASN A 159 -2.93 5.50 8.78
N GLY A 160 -2.62 6.55 8.03
CA GLY A 160 -1.86 7.71 8.52
C GLY A 160 -2.56 8.55 9.58
N ASN A 161 -3.86 8.27 9.85
CA ASN A 161 -4.63 8.96 10.88
C ASN A 161 -4.79 8.10 12.15
N HIS A 162 -4.33 6.84 12.15
CA HIS A 162 -4.49 5.94 13.28
C HIS A 162 -3.52 6.30 14.43
N PRO A 163 -3.98 6.40 15.70
CA PRO A 163 -3.13 6.78 16.84
C PRO A 163 -1.85 5.93 16.96
N VAL A 164 -1.94 4.62 16.78
CA VAL A 164 -0.78 3.71 16.86
C VAL A 164 0.28 4.03 15.80
N VAL A 165 -0.12 4.50 14.60
CA VAL A 165 0.83 4.90 13.55
C VAL A 165 1.54 6.21 13.93
N ILE A 166 0.84 7.13 14.59
CA ILE A 166 1.43 8.35 15.13
C ILE A 166 2.39 8.02 16.29
N ASP A 167 2.05 7.06 17.16
CA ASP A 167 2.95 6.59 18.23
C ASP A 167 4.22 5.95 17.65
N ILE A 168 4.09 5.16 16.59
CA ILE A 168 5.25 4.59 15.88
C ILE A 168 6.13 5.70 15.32
N LEU A 169 5.57 6.76 14.73
CA LEU A 169 6.34 7.89 14.24
C LEU A 169 7.15 8.54 15.37
N ASN A 170 6.51 8.83 16.49
CA ASN A 170 7.17 9.43 17.66
C ASN A 170 8.31 8.52 18.18
N ASP A 171 8.10 7.22 18.26
CA ASP A 171 9.12 6.25 18.67
C ASP A 171 10.30 6.20 17.70
N VAL A 172 10.03 6.27 16.41
CA VAL A 172 11.06 6.28 15.35
C VAL A 172 11.89 7.56 15.45
N GLU A 173 11.25 8.73 15.55
CA GLU A 173 11.94 10.01 15.68
C GLU A 173 12.83 10.05 16.94
N LYS A 174 12.32 9.54 18.06
CA LYS A 174 13.05 9.43 19.31
C LYS A 174 14.24 8.46 19.20
N SER A 175 14.05 7.31 18.57
CA SER A 175 15.07 6.27 18.40
C SER A 175 16.17 6.68 17.43
N TYR A 176 15.83 7.44 16.40
CA TYR A 176 16.83 8.02 15.49
C TYR A 176 17.62 9.13 16.15
N GLY A 177 16.97 9.92 17.01
CA GLY A 177 17.55 11.01 17.78
C GLY A 177 18.00 12.19 16.93
N ASP A 178 18.94 13.00 17.46
CA ASP A 178 19.41 14.25 16.81
C ASP A 178 20.06 14.03 15.43
N LYS A 179 20.54 12.82 15.15
CA LYS A 179 21.10 12.48 13.84
C LYS A 179 20.07 12.57 12.71
N LEU A 180 18.76 12.37 13.01
CA LEU A 180 17.70 12.52 12.02
C LEU A 180 17.67 13.93 11.45
N LYS A 181 17.70 14.95 12.30
CA LYS A 181 17.70 16.35 11.87
C LYS A 181 18.93 16.68 11.02
N SER A 182 20.10 16.11 11.39
CA SER A 182 21.34 16.33 10.65
C SER A 182 21.29 15.69 9.26
N VAL A 183 20.85 14.44 9.14
CA VAL A 183 20.78 13.73 7.85
C VAL A 183 19.68 14.33 6.97
N THR A 184 18.55 14.73 7.53
CA THR A 184 17.48 15.42 6.79
C THR A 184 18.00 16.72 6.18
N LYS A 185 18.69 17.56 6.96
CA LYS A 185 19.30 18.80 6.43
C LYS A 185 20.28 18.55 5.30
N LYS A 186 21.08 17.45 5.38
CA LYS A 186 22.00 17.08 4.30
C LYS A 186 21.25 16.66 3.02
N ILE A 187 20.17 15.90 3.17
CA ILE A 187 19.32 15.50 2.05
C ILE A 187 18.67 16.73 1.43
N ASP A 188 18.07 17.60 2.22
CA ASP A 188 17.41 18.84 1.74
C ASP A 188 18.40 19.73 0.98
N ALA A 189 19.62 19.87 1.50
CA ALA A 189 20.68 20.64 0.82
C ALA A 189 21.08 19.99 -0.51
N ALA A 190 21.25 18.68 -0.56
CA ALA A 190 21.60 17.96 -1.78
C ALA A 190 20.47 18.01 -2.81
N VAL A 191 19.20 17.85 -2.40
CA VAL A 191 18.03 17.99 -3.27
C VAL A 191 17.93 19.43 -3.81
N ALA A 192 18.15 20.43 -2.99
CA ALA A 192 18.14 21.83 -3.44
C ALA A 192 19.28 22.14 -4.42
N GLU A 193 20.46 21.55 -4.24
CA GLU A 193 21.59 21.66 -5.17
C GLU A 193 21.26 21.00 -6.52
N GLN A 194 20.68 19.78 -6.51
CA GLN A 194 20.21 19.09 -7.70
C GLN A 194 19.13 19.90 -8.44
N ALA A 195 18.12 20.41 -7.72
CA ALA A 195 17.03 21.18 -8.30
C ALA A 195 17.52 22.48 -8.97
N ARG A 196 18.53 23.15 -8.39
CA ARG A 196 19.15 24.33 -9.03
C ARG A 196 19.85 23.95 -10.33
N PHE A 197 20.55 22.86 -10.35
CA PHE A 197 21.21 22.37 -11.55
C PHE A 197 20.20 22.00 -12.65
N ASP A 198 19.13 21.28 -12.28
CA ASP A 198 18.05 20.89 -13.18
C ASP A 198 17.32 22.12 -13.77
N GLU A 199 17.11 23.18 -12.96
CA GLU A 199 16.50 24.41 -13.46
C GLU A 199 17.40 25.15 -14.48
N VAL A 200 18.70 25.18 -14.25
CA VAL A 200 19.67 25.79 -15.19
C VAL A 200 19.77 25.02 -16.50
N THR A 201 19.59 23.72 -16.46
CA THR A 201 19.68 22.83 -17.63
C THR A 201 18.33 22.49 -18.25
N LYS A 202 17.22 23.02 -17.74
CA LYS A 202 15.82 22.66 -18.10
C LYS A 202 15.50 22.81 -19.58
N GLU A 203 16.07 23.82 -20.25
CA GLU A 203 15.82 24.08 -21.68
C GLU A 203 16.67 23.20 -22.61
N LYS A 204 17.70 22.52 -22.09
CA LYS A 204 18.56 21.61 -22.84
C LYS A 204 17.92 20.22 -22.91
N LYS A 205 17.88 19.64 -24.12
CA LYS A 205 17.55 18.21 -24.23
C LYS A 205 18.74 17.39 -23.72
N GLU A 206 18.51 16.18 -23.29
CA GLU A 206 19.54 15.29 -22.74
C GLU A 206 20.73 15.07 -23.71
N ALA A 207 20.44 15.09 -25.02
CA ALA A 207 21.45 15.02 -26.06
C ALA A 207 22.32 16.29 -26.19
N ASP A 208 21.81 17.44 -25.74
CA ASP A 208 22.48 18.76 -25.86
C ASP A 208 23.28 19.11 -24.59
N LEU A 209 23.24 18.25 -23.57
CA LEU A 209 24.05 18.40 -22.35
C LEU A 209 25.53 18.07 -22.68
N SER A 210 26.44 18.90 -22.19
CA SER A 210 27.89 18.59 -22.25
C SER A 210 28.22 17.37 -21.37
N ASP A 211 29.35 16.73 -21.64
CA ASP A 211 29.80 15.59 -20.84
C ASP A 211 30.04 15.97 -19.37
N GLU A 212 30.45 17.21 -19.09
CA GLU A 212 30.61 17.76 -17.75
C GLU A 212 29.26 17.93 -17.06
N GLU A 213 28.24 18.42 -17.77
CA GLU A 213 26.87 18.57 -17.22
C GLU A 213 26.23 17.23 -16.93
N LYS A 214 26.42 16.22 -17.78
CA LYS A 214 25.96 14.85 -17.55
C LYS A 214 26.61 14.27 -16.31
N LYS A 215 27.90 14.40 -16.16
CA LYS A 215 28.66 13.93 -14.99
C LYS A 215 28.22 14.62 -13.73
N MET A 216 28.03 15.94 -13.75
CA MET A 216 27.53 16.70 -12.59
C MET A 216 26.12 16.24 -12.17
N ARG A 217 25.23 15.99 -13.14
CA ARG A 217 23.88 15.46 -12.88
C ARG A 217 23.92 14.10 -12.20
N GLU A 218 24.78 13.19 -12.69
CA GLU A 218 24.98 11.88 -12.08
C GLU A 218 25.55 11.99 -10.66
N GLU A 219 26.53 12.85 -10.42
CA GLU A 219 27.13 13.08 -9.12
C GLU A 219 26.10 13.64 -8.12
N LEU A 220 25.30 14.61 -8.51
CA LEU A 220 24.26 15.21 -7.66
C LEU A 220 23.17 14.19 -7.35
N SER A 221 22.70 13.45 -8.35
CA SER A 221 21.72 12.38 -8.17
C SER A 221 22.26 11.27 -7.26
N GLY A 222 23.48 10.82 -7.51
CA GLY A 222 24.15 9.81 -6.69
C GLY A 222 24.32 10.24 -5.22
N LYS A 223 24.64 11.51 -4.98
CA LYS A 223 24.75 12.08 -3.62
C LYS A 223 23.40 12.04 -2.88
N VAL A 224 22.30 12.41 -3.55
CA VAL A 224 20.95 12.37 -2.96
C VAL A 224 20.55 10.92 -2.64
N ILE A 225 20.78 10.00 -3.60
CA ILE A 225 20.48 8.57 -3.40
C ILE A 225 21.27 8.01 -2.21
N ALA A 226 22.59 8.23 -2.15
CA ALA A 226 23.44 7.72 -1.09
C ALA A 226 23.00 8.20 0.32
N LEU A 227 22.66 9.49 0.44
CA LEU A 227 22.16 10.04 1.71
C LEU A 227 20.78 9.47 2.11
N ARG A 228 19.90 9.26 1.14
CA ARG A 228 18.61 8.61 1.39
C ARG A 228 18.78 7.15 1.78
N ASP A 229 19.69 6.43 1.15
CA ASP A 229 19.98 5.03 1.46
C ASP A 229 20.57 4.86 2.85
N GLU A 230 21.50 5.74 3.26
CA GLU A 230 22.04 5.77 4.63
C GLU A 230 20.91 5.99 5.66
N ARG A 231 20.04 6.99 5.43
CA ARG A 231 18.86 7.24 6.29
C ARG A 231 17.95 6.02 6.35
N ASN A 232 17.61 5.47 5.20
CA ASN A 232 16.67 4.37 5.07
C ASN A 232 17.20 3.07 5.69
N ALA A 233 18.51 2.80 5.59
CA ALA A 233 19.14 1.67 6.26
C ALA A 233 18.99 1.75 7.78
N ARG A 234 19.20 2.95 8.36
CA ARG A 234 19.00 3.15 9.79
C ARG A 234 17.52 3.03 10.19
N LEU A 235 16.61 3.54 9.37
CA LEU A 235 15.18 3.42 9.62
C LEU A 235 14.70 1.96 9.55
N ARG A 236 15.23 1.15 8.63
CA ARG A 236 14.95 -0.30 8.59
C ARG A 236 15.47 -1.01 9.84
N GLU A 237 16.65 -0.64 10.35
CA GLU A 237 17.16 -1.19 11.60
C GLU A 237 16.23 -0.89 12.78
N ILE A 238 15.80 0.38 12.93
CA ILE A 238 14.84 0.79 13.96
C ILE A 238 13.52 0.04 13.78
N GLY A 239 13.01 -0.04 12.54
CA GLY A 239 11.77 -0.72 12.21
C GLY A 239 11.80 -2.22 12.53
N SER A 240 12.92 -2.90 12.25
CA SER A 240 13.10 -4.34 12.52
C SER A 240 13.00 -4.69 14.01
N GLN A 241 13.29 -3.72 14.88
CA GLN A 241 13.23 -3.86 16.34
C GLN A 241 11.91 -3.34 16.92
N ASN A 242 11.08 -2.63 16.13
CA ASN A 242 9.84 -2.05 16.61
C ASN A 242 8.73 -3.10 16.73
N ARG A 243 8.33 -3.39 17.97
CA ARG A 243 7.32 -4.40 18.30
C ARG A 243 5.92 -4.02 17.82
N LEU A 244 5.56 -2.73 17.85
CA LEU A 244 4.25 -2.26 17.42
C LEU A 244 4.08 -2.44 15.90
N VAL A 245 5.09 -2.03 15.11
CA VAL A 245 5.07 -2.23 13.66
C VAL A 245 4.89 -3.71 13.32
N ARG A 246 5.67 -4.59 13.97
CA ARG A 246 5.53 -6.03 13.75
C ARG A 246 4.14 -6.53 14.08
N GLN A 247 3.59 -6.11 15.22
CA GLN A 247 2.29 -6.58 15.69
C GLN A 247 1.17 -6.18 14.73
N ILE A 248 1.12 -4.92 14.27
CA ILE A 248 0.05 -4.46 13.38
C ILE A 248 0.16 -5.05 11.97
N ILE A 249 1.39 -5.32 11.48
CA ILE A 249 1.60 -6.00 10.21
C ILE A 249 1.16 -7.47 10.30
N ASP A 250 1.57 -8.18 11.37
CA ASP A 250 1.17 -9.57 11.58
C ASP A 250 -0.35 -9.71 11.74
N LEU A 251 -1.02 -8.75 12.40
CA LEU A 251 -2.48 -8.69 12.46
C LEU A 251 -3.11 -8.54 11.07
N ALA A 252 -2.59 -7.65 10.25
CA ALA A 252 -3.09 -7.44 8.89
C ALA A 252 -2.86 -8.68 8.00
N LEU A 253 -1.71 -9.36 8.14
CA LEU A 253 -1.43 -10.63 7.45
C LEU A 253 -2.36 -11.75 7.93
N LEU A 254 -2.64 -11.82 9.24
CA LEU A 254 -3.53 -12.81 9.82
C LEU A 254 -4.96 -12.67 9.30
N THR A 255 -5.50 -11.45 9.28
CA THR A 255 -6.86 -11.16 8.77
C THR A 255 -7.03 -11.49 7.28
N ASN A 256 -5.94 -11.54 6.54
CA ASN A 256 -5.94 -11.93 5.12
C ASN A 256 -5.53 -13.39 4.89
N GLY A 257 -5.38 -14.21 5.96
CA GLY A 257 -4.97 -15.60 5.86
C GLY A 257 -3.53 -15.81 5.34
N MET A 258 -2.72 -14.75 5.38
CA MET A 258 -1.35 -14.73 4.86
C MET A 258 -0.29 -15.03 5.94
N LEU A 259 -0.65 -14.95 7.21
CA LEU A 259 0.24 -15.28 8.33
C LEU A 259 0.22 -16.79 8.59
N LYS A 260 1.33 -17.48 8.29
CA LYS A 260 1.41 -18.95 8.35
C LYS A 260 2.72 -19.43 8.97
N GLY A 261 2.76 -20.71 9.34
CA GLY A 261 3.96 -21.42 9.80
C GLY A 261 4.61 -20.76 11.02
N LYS A 262 5.94 -20.58 10.98
CA LYS A 262 6.71 -20.00 12.08
C LYS A 262 6.23 -18.58 12.45
N HIS A 263 5.92 -17.74 11.46
CA HIS A 263 5.45 -16.37 11.71
C HIS A 263 4.16 -16.34 12.53
N LEU A 264 3.21 -17.25 12.25
CA LEU A 264 2.00 -17.39 13.04
C LEU A 264 2.30 -17.84 14.47
N THR A 265 3.19 -18.82 14.65
CA THR A 265 3.62 -19.30 15.98
C THR A 265 4.26 -18.18 16.79
N ASP A 266 5.20 -17.44 16.19
CA ASP A 266 5.86 -16.29 16.81
C ASP A 266 4.87 -15.18 17.19
N PHE A 267 3.88 -14.91 16.32
CA PHE A 267 2.81 -13.97 16.61
C PHE A 267 1.97 -14.39 17.82
N ILE A 268 1.54 -15.65 17.88
CA ILE A 268 0.76 -16.18 19.01
C ILE A 268 1.55 -16.05 20.31
N GLN A 269 2.84 -16.45 20.34
CA GLN A 269 3.67 -16.34 21.52
C GLN A 269 3.82 -14.89 22.01
N ARG A 270 4.04 -13.94 21.10
CA ARG A 270 4.09 -12.51 21.45
C ARG A 270 2.76 -12.02 22.00
N SER A 271 1.64 -12.43 21.39
CA SER A 271 0.30 -12.02 21.83
C SER A 271 0.00 -12.54 23.24
N ILE A 272 0.37 -13.78 23.56
CA ILE A 272 0.24 -14.34 24.91
C ILE A 272 1.09 -13.53 25.90
N SER A 273 2.34 -13.21 25.56
CA SER A 273 3.22 -12.43 26.47
C SER A 273 2.74 -11.00 26.74
N LEU A 274 1.80 -10.47 25.93
CA LEU A 274 1.14 -9.17 26.18
C LEU A 274 0.00 -9.29 27.18
N ILE A 275 -0.63 -10.47 27.30
CA ILE A 275 -1.77 -10.75 28.21
C ILE A 275 -1.26 -11.06 29.63
N GLU A 276 -0.06 -11.65 29.74
CA GLU A 276 0.56 -12.05 31.00
C GLU A 276 1.19 -10.89 31.80
N LYS A 277 1.12 -9.65 31.27
CA LYS A 277 1.60 -8.42 31.93
C LYS A 277 0.44 -7.60 32.50
#